data_4c9ef5d980f7095f770b5700c5b350d4
#
_entry.id   4c9ef5d980f7095f770b5700c5b350d4
#
_cell.length_a   1.000
_cell.length_b   1.000
_cell.length_c   1.000
_cell.angle_alpha   90.00
_cell.angle_beta   90.00
_cell.angle_gamma   90.00
#
_symmetry.space_group_name_H-M   'P 1'
#
loop_
_entity.id
_entity.type
_entity.pdbx_description
1 polymer ?
#
loop_
_entity_poly.entity_id
_entity_poly.type
_entity_poly.pdbx_seq_one_letter_code
_entity_poly.pdbx_strand_id
1 'polypeptide(L)'
;MDQRKLIILTTIIKNYLETGEPVESRTISKYSGLNLSSATIRNEMSDLEEMGYIVQPHTSAGRIPSDKGYRFYVDQLMEKQERDLSDVRSSMFDRIEKLESALQSLVR
;
A
#
# COMPACT_ATOMS: atom_id res chain seq x y z
N MET A 1 7.53 2.67 9.86
CA MET A 1 7.96 2.61 8.44
C MET A 1 7.65 3.95 7.77
N ASP A 2 8.60 4.50 7.02
CA ASP A 2 8.35 5.75 6.33
C ASP A 2 7.61 5.53 5.01
N GLN A 3 7.14 6.64 4.42
CA GLN A 3 6.33 6.62 3.19
C GLN A 3 7.10 6.00 2.02
N ARG A 4 8.38 6.31 1.89
CA ARG A 4 9.21 5.81 0.80
C ARG A 4 9.35 4.29 0.86
N LYS A 5 9.65 3.75 2.03
CA LYS A 5 9.75 2.30 2.25
C LYS A 5 8.42 1.60 2.00
N LEU A 6 7.32 2.22 2.42
CA LEU A 6 5.99 1.67 2.21
C LEU A 6 5.67 1.56 0.71
N ILE A 7 5.97 2.59 -0.07
CA ILE A 7 5.75 2.57 -1.52
C ILE A 7 6.60 1.49 -2.18
N ILE A 8 7.86 1.38 -1.79
CA ILE A 8 8.76 0.37 -2.36
C ILE A 8 8.28 -1.04 -2.00
N LEU A 9 7.93 -1.28 -0.75
CA LEU A 9 7.41 -2.59 -0.33
C LEU A 9 6.12 -2.95 -1.07
N THR A 10 5.19 -2.02 -1.19
CA THR A 10 3.96 -2.21 -1.93
C THR A 10 4.22 -2.56 -3.39
N THR A 11 5.17 -1.86 -4.02
CA THR A 11 5.56 -2.12 -5.41
C THR A 11 6.13 -3.54 -5.56
N ILE A 12 6.99 -3.95 -4.65
CA ILE A 12 7.56 -5.31 -4.65
C ILE A 12 6.45 -6.35 -4.56
N ILE A 13 5.53 -6.19 -3.63
CA ILE A 13 4.45 -7.16 -3.41
C ILE A 13 3.53 -7.25 -4.63
N LYS A 14 3.06 -6.11 -5.14
CA LYS A 14 2.18 -6.08 -6.31
C LYS A 14 2.84 -6.70 -7.54
N ASN A 15 4.09 -6.36 -7.78
CA ASN A 15 4.82 -6.90 -8.93
C ASN A 15 5.04 -8.40 -8.79
N TYR A 16 5.41 -8.87 -7.60
CA TYR A 16 5.58 -10.28 -7.35
C TYR A 16 4.28 -11.07 -7.52
N LEU A 17 3.16 -10.53 -7.05
CA LEU A 17 1.85 -11.16 -7.21
C LEU A 17 1.44 -11.29 -8.68
N GLU A 18 1.83 -10.33 -9.53
CA GLU A 18 1.54 -10.36 -10.95
C GLU A 18 2.44 -11.31 -11.73
N THR A 19 3.74 -11.31 -11.45
CA THR A 19 4.73 -12.00 -12.27
C THR A 19 5.19 -13.33 -11.68
N GLY A 20 5.09 -13.51 -10.37
CA GLY A 20 5.65 -14.68 -9.68
C GLY A 20 7.17 -14.68 -9.64
N GLU A 21 7.81 -13.61 -10.07
CA GLU A 21 9.27 -13.52 -10.15
C GLU A 21 9.82 -12.54 -9.12
N PRO A 22 11.05 -12.80 -8.60
CA PRO A 22 11.72 -11.86 -7.71
C PRO A 22 11.87 -10.48 -8.34
N VAL A 23 11.75 -9.45 -7.53
CA VAL A 23 11.70 -8.05 -7.99
C VAL A 23 13.05 -7.38 -7.79
N GLU A 24 13.58 -6.78 -8.85
CA GLU A 24 14.85 -6.07 -8.84
C GLU A 24 14.64 -4.56 -8.67
N SER A 25 15.70 -3.86 -8.24
CA SER A 25 15.66 -2.41 -8.05
C SER A 25 15.26 -1.65 -9.30
N ARG A 26 15.65 -2.16 -10.47
CA ARG A 26 15.29 -1.56 -11.77
C ARG A 26 13.77 -1.56 -11.97
N THR A 27 13.11 -2.65 -11.63
CA THR A 27 11.65 -2.77 -11.73
C THR A 27 10.96 -1.77 -10.80
N ILE A 28 11.47 -1.64 -9.58
CA ILE A 28 10.93 -0.70 -8.61
C ILE A 28 11.10 0.74 -9.10
N SER A 29 12.25 1.06 -9.65
CA SER A 29 12.52 2.39 -10.24
C SER A 29 11.49 2.72 -11.31
N LYS A 30 11.12 1.72 -12.13
CA LYS A 30 10.17 1.89 -13.23
C LYS A 30 8.72 2.04 -12.78
N TYR A 31 8.30 1.26 -11.77
CA TYR A 31 6.88 1.12 -11.42
C TYR A 31 6.46 1.79 -10.10
N SER A 32 7.39 2.25 -9.28
CA SER A 32 7.06 2.84 -7.99
C SER A 32 6.51 4.27 -8.07
N GLY A 33 6.76 4.95 -9.18
CA GLY A 33 6.44 6.37 -9.28
C GLY A 33 7.39 7.27 -8.51
N LEU A 34 8.40 6.70 -7.87
CA LEU A 34 9.41 7.46 -7.14
C LEU A 34 10.56 7.85 -8.08
N ASN A 35 10.90 9.12 -8.08
CA ASN A 35 12.02 9.62 -8.91
C ASN A 35 13.34 9.46 -8.16
N LEU A 36 13.74 8.20 -7.93
CA LEU A 36 14.94 7.85 -7.17
C LEU A 36 15.90 7.05 -8.03
N SER A 37 17.20 7.19 -7.73
CA SER A 37 18.22 6.38 -8.38
C SER A 37 18.12 4.92 -7.96
N SER A 38 18.63 4.01 -8.80
CA SER A 38 18.69 2.59 -8.47
C SER A 38 19.50 2.33 -7.19
N ALA A 39 20.53 3.12 -6.95
CA ALA A 39 21.35 3.00 -5.74
C ALA A 39 20.53 3.32 -4.48
N THR A 40 19.74 4.39 -4.53
CA THR A 40 18.86 4.78 -3.41
C THR A 40 17.81 3.69 -3.16
N ILE A 41 17.21 3.18 -4.24
CA ILE A 41 16.21 2.10 -4.13
C ILE A 41 16.84 0.84 -3.52
N ARG A 42 18.06 0.48 -3.92
CA ARG A 42 18.76 -0.66 -3.33
C ARG A 42 19.01 -0.46 -1.82
N ASN A 43 19.34 0.75 -1.41
CA ASN A 43 19.52 1.06 0.01
C ASN A 43 18.22 0.89 0.79
N GLU A 44 17.11 1.37 0.23
CA GLU A 44 15.79 1.19 0.85
C GLU A 44 15.40 -0.30 0.90
N MET A 45 15.72 -1.06 -0.15
CA MET A 45 15.50 -2.50 -0.17
C MET A 45 16.32 -3.22 0.90
N SER A 46 17.57 -2.82 1.08
CA SER A 46 18.43 -3.38 2.12
C SER A 46 17.85 -3.15 3.51
N ASP A 47 17.31 -1.95 3.75
CA ASP A 47 16.64 -1.64 5.00
C ASP A 47 15.40 -2.50 5.21
N LEU A 48 14.59 -2.67 4.18
CA LEU A 48 13.39 -3.54 4.23
C LEU A 48 13.75 -5.00 4.48
N GLU A 49 14.84 -5.47 3.89
CA GLU A 49 15.34 -6.82 4.12
C GLU A 49 15.81 -7.00 5.55
N GLU A 50 16.55 -6.03 6.08
CA GLU A 50 17.02 -6.04 7.46
C GLU A 50 15.85 -6.00 8.45
N MET A 51 14.79 -5.26 8.12
CA MET A 51 13.56 -5.22 8.91
C MET A 51 12.72 -6.50 8.79
N GLY A 52 13.07 -7.41 7.88
CA GLY A 52 12.39 -8.68 7.69
C GLY A 52 11.19 -8.68 6.79
N TYR A 53 10.96 -7.61 6.03
CA TYR A 53 9.79 -7.52 5.14
C TYR A 53 9.99 -8.16 3.78
N ILE A 54 11.23 -8.29 3.33
CA ILE A 54 11.58 -8.94 2.07
C ILE A 54 12.77 -9.85 2.28
N VAL A 55 12.94 -10.84 1.38
CA VAL A 55 14.04 -11.79 1.44
C VAL A 55 14.64 -12.00 0.04
N GLN A 56 15.88 -12.40 -0.01
CA GLN A 56 16.57 -12.74 -1.26
C GLN A 56 16.44 -14.24 -1.49
N PRO A 57 15.81 -14.68 -2.59
CA PRO A 57 15.82 -16.08 -2.95
C PRO A 57 17.20 -16.53 -3.43
N HIS A 58 17.52 -17.82 -3.28
CA HIS A 58 18.84 -18.37 -3.55
C HIS A 58 19.37 -18.16 -4.96
N THR A 59 18.49 -18.10 -5.94
CA THR A 59 18.85 -18.12 -7.35
C THR A 59 18.68 -16.80 -8.07
N SER A 60 18.42 -15.72 -7.34
CA SER A 60 18.11 -14.43 -7.94
C SER A 60 18.73 -13.26 -7.19
N ALA A 61 19.07 -12.22 -7.92
CA ALA A 61 19.48 -10.95 -7.35
C ALA A 61 18.29 -10.13 -6.85
N GLY A 62 17.05 -10.49 -7.23
CA GLY A 62 15.85 -9.81 -6.82
C GLY A 62 15.41 -10.17 -5.40
N ARG A 63 14.29 -9.61 -5.00
CA ARG A 63 13.70 -9.81 -3.67
C ARG A 63 12.25 -10.27 -3.78
N ILE A 64 11.82 -11.07 -2.84
CA ILE A 64 10.42 -11.49 -2.71
C ILE A 64 9.90 -11.06 -1.34
N PRO A 65 8.58 -10.87 -1.19
CA PRO A 65 8.00 -10.55 0.12
C PRO A 65 8.16 -11.73 1.09
N SER A 66 8.44 -11.44 2.34
CA SER A 66 8.37 -12.41 3.43
C SER A 66 6.93 -12.52 3.94
N ASP A 67 6.67 -13.49 4.81
CA ASP A 67 5.37 -13.59 5.49
C ASP A 67 5.06 -12.30 6.26
N LYS A 68 6.06 -11.73 6.91
CA LYS A 68 5.92 -10.46 7.62
C LYS A 68 5.56 -9.33 6.66
N GLY A 69 6.17 -9.31 5.47
CA GLY A 69 5.88 -8.32 4.44
C GLY A 69 4.44 -8.42 3.95
N TYR A 70 3.97 -9.62 3.67
CA TYR A 70 2.58 -9.84 3.26
C TYR A 70 1.59 -9.42 4.33
N ARG A 71 1.83 -9.77 5.59
CA ARG A 71 0.96 -9.38 6.70
C ARG A 71 0.87 -7.88 6.83
N PHE A 72 2.00 -7.21 6.73
CA PHE A 72 2.03 -5.75 6.79
C PHE A 72 1.20 -5.15 5.66
N TYR A 73 1.35 -5.66 4.45
CA TYR A 73 0.62 -5.21 3.28
C TYR A 73 -0.90 -5.41 3.44
N VAL A 74 -1.30 -6.61 3.88
CA VAL A 74 -2.73 -6.93 4.09
C VAL A 74 -3.32 -6.03 5.18
N ASP A 75 -2.59 -5.80 6.27
CA ASP A 75 -3.04 -4.93 7.35
C ASP A 75 -3.24 -3.50 6.85
N GLN A 76 -2.34 -3.00 6.01
CA GLN A 76 -2.47 -1.67 5.41
C GLN A 76 -3.70 -1.57 4.49
N LEU A 77 -3.96 -2.60 3.69
CA LEU A 77 -5.14 -2.65 2.83
C LEU A 77 -6.43 -2.65 3.63
N MET A 78 -6.47 -3.42 4.71
CA MET A 78 -7.67 -3.51 5.56
C MET A 78 -7.93 -2.22 6.30
N GLU A 79 -6.91 -1.56 6.82
CA GLU A 79 -7.04 -0.25 7.45
C GLU A 79 -7.59 0.79 6.47
N LYS A 80 -7.07 0.80 5.26
CA LYS A 80 -7.56 1.69 4.21
C LYS A 80 -9.02 1.42 3.89
N GLN A 81 -9.39 0.16 3.77
CA GLN A 81 -10.77 -0.23 3.48
C GLN A 81 -11.71 0.22 4.59
N GLU A 82 -11.33 0.07 5.85
CA GLU A 82 -12.12 0.54 6.98
C GLU A 82 -12.30 2.06 6.97
N ARG A 83 -11.23 2.80 6.69
CA ARG A 83 -11.31 4.27 6.58
C ARG A 83 -12.26 4.68 5.47
N ASP A 84 -12.13 4.06 4.29
CA ASP A 84 -12.98 4.35 3.14
C ASP A 84 -14.45 4.07 3.46
N LEU A 85 -14.76 2.97 4.12
CA LEU A 85 -16.12 2.63 4.55
C LEU A 85 -16.65 3.61 5.60
N SER A 86 -15.81 4.01 6.55
CA SER A 86 -16.19 4.99 7.57
C SER A 86 -16.53 6.34 6.93
N ASP A 87 -15.74 6.78 5.96
CA ASP A 87 -15.97 8.03 5.24
C ASP A 87 -17.28 7.97 4.45
N VAL A 88 -17.57 6.85 3.81
CA VAL A 88 -18.83 6.65 3.08
C VAL A 88 -20.01 6.70 4.05
N ARG A 89 -19.92 6.03 5.19
CA ARG A 89 -20.98 6.07 6.20
C ARG A 89 -21.25 7.49 6.69
N SER A 90 -20.21 8.23 7.04
CA SER A 90 -20.33 9.61 7.49
C SER A 90 -21.00 10.49 6.45
N SER A 91 -20.59 10.34 5.19
CA SER A 91 -21.20 11.08 4.08
C SER A 91 -22.68 10.74 3.90
N MET A 92 -23.05 9.48 4.04
CA MET A 92 -24.45 9.04 3.96
C MET A 92 -25.31 9.61 5.10
N PHE A 93 -24.80 9.59 6.32
CA PHE A 93 -25.51 10.17 7.47
C PHE A 93 -25.74 11.67 7.28
N ASP A 94 -24.74 12.39 6.80
CA ASP A 94 -24.88 13.83 6.51
C ASP A 94 -25.98 14.10 5.49
N ARG A 95 -26.07 13.29 4.45
CA ARG A 95 -27.11 13.41 3.43
C ARG A 95 -28.50 13.14 3.99
N ILE A 96 -28.62 12.13 4.85
CA ILE A 96 -29.89 11.78 5.50
C ILE A 96 -30.33 12.93 6.39
N GLU A 97 -29.46 13.50 7.19
CA GLU A 97 -29.79 14.66 8.04
C GLU A 97 -30.29 15.84 7.22
N LYS A 98 -29.64 16.14 6.10
CA LYS A 98 -30.05 17.23 5.22
C LYS A 98 -31.42 16.98 4.62
N LEU A 99 -31.72 15.75 4.22
CA LEU A 99 -33.03 15.37 3.70
C LEU A 99 -34.13 15.50 4.77
N GLU A 100 -33.85 15.05 5.98
CA GLU A 100 -34.82 15.16 7.10
C GLU A 100 -35.11 16.63 7.40
N SER A 101 -34.08 17.48 7.45
CA SER A 101 -34.26 18.90 7.67
C SER A 101 -35.11 19.56 6.59
N ALA A 102 -34.86 19.19 5.33
CA ALA A 102 -35.63 19.70 4.20
C ALA A 102 -37.09 19.27 4.27
N LEU A 103 -37.35 18.03 4.62
CA LEU A 103 -38.72 17.51 4.79
C LEU A 103 -39.45 18.19 5.92
N GLN A 104 -38.79 18.42 7.06
CA GLN A 104 -39.40 19.18 8.17
C GLN A 104 -39.78 20.60 7.79
N SER A 105 -38.94 21.24 6.97
CA SER A 105 -39.24 22.59 6.48
C SER A 105 -40.47 22.63 5.59
N LEU A 106 -40.74 21.53 4.85
CA LEU A 106 -41.90 21.47 3.96
C LEU A 106 -43.20 21.16 4.68
N VAL A 107 -43.16 20.59 5.85
CA VAL A 107 -44.35 20.17 6.60
C VAL A 107 -44.94 21.28 7.46
N ARG A 108 -44.34 22.43 7.54
CA ARG A 108 -44.87 23.57 8.28
C ARG A 108 -46.09 24.19 7.63
#